data_859a9c63dd5eca0814776a0aa610669d
#
_entry.id   859a9c63dd5eca0814776a0aa610669d
#
_cell.length_a   1.000
_cell.length_b   1.000
_cell.length_c   1.000
_cell.angle_alpha   90.00
_cell.angle_beta   90.00
_cell.angle_gamma   90.00
#
_symmetry.space_group_name_H-M   'P 1'
#
loop_
_entity.id
_entity.type
_entity.pdbx_description
1 polymer ?
#
loop_
_entity_poly.entity_id
_entity_poly.type
_entity_poly.pdbx_seq_one_letter_code
_entity_poly.pdbx_strand_id
1 'polypeptide(L)'
;MSANQTMYEQNVYFPDVFKGCTNNCVYCKPSFQRQAKRQKQRCEKCYTFEPHLHAERLERKSPATKDNQFVFFPKGGDLCCASYWTVEKLIKYIRSNPQTTFMSQSKDPAFWHKHEQKVELPSNLILGMTLETNKDDFYCRDGTSNLYSTPSKYYFYSYISKAPSPRDRYDAFRKIWHTRKCVTIEPILKFDIDRMVTWIELIKPEFVYVGYDTKNCKLPEPTLTETQALIGYLKDGGLDVRLKTIRKAWYESGLQDCESEKHKVKA
;
A
#
# COMPACT_ATOMS: atom_id res chain seq x y z
N MET A 1 6.31 26.43 -8.90
CA MET A 1 6.51 25.03 -9.37
C MET A 1 6.22 24.13 -8.19
N SER A 2 5.09 23.41 -8.20
CA SER A 2 4.73 22.51 -7.10
C SER A 2 5.73 21.36 -7.08
N ALA A 3 6.41 21.17 -5.96
CA ALA A 3 7.23 20.01 -5.71
C ALA A 3 6.43 18.76 -6.07
N ASN A 4 6.98 17.89 -6.90
CA ASN A 4 6.40 16.58 -7.24
C ASN A 4 6.23 15.81 -5.92
N GLN A 5 5.03 15.84 -5.36
CA GLN A 5 4.71 15.10 -4.14
C GLN A 5 4.82 13.62 -4.46
N THR A 6 5.95 13.02 -4.12
CA THR A 6 6.21 11.59 -4.32
C THR A 6 5.34 10.79 -3.34
N MET A 7 4.91 9.59 -3.75
CA MET A 7 4.09 8.69 -2.92
C MET A 7 4.77 8.31 -1.59
N TYR A 8 6.11 8.27 -1.60
CA TYR A 8 6.97 8.06 -0.44
C TYR A 8 8.02 9.18 -0.40
N GLU A 9 8.28 9.74 0.77
CA GLU A 9 9.26 10.80 0.97
C GLU A 9 10.67 10.38 0.53
N GLN A 10 11.02 9.12 0.80
CA GLN A 10 12.32 8.53 0.47
C GLN A 10 12.47 8.14 -1.01
N ASN A 11 11.41 8.31 -1.81
CA ASN A 11 11.46 7.91 -3.21
C ASN A 11 12.24 8.90 -4.07
N VAL A 12 13.28 8.40 -4.73
CA VAL A 12 13.98 9.10 -5.81
C VAL A 12 13.22 8.89 -7.12
N TYR A 13 12.99 9.95 -7.86
CA TYR A 13 12.22 9.88 -9.09
C TYR A 13 12.91 9.05 -10.17
N PHE A 14 12.17 8.11 -10.72
CA PHE A 14 12.51 7.41 -11.95
C PHE A 14 11.24 7.24 -12.81
N PRO A 15 11.33 7.27 -14.16
CA PRO A 15 10.18 7.02 -15.01
C PRO A 15 9.57 5.66 -14.76
N ASP A 16 8.25 5.61 -14.68
CA ASP A 16 7.51 4.39 -14.39
C ASP A 16 7.55 3.42 -15.56
N VAL A 17 8.19 2.28 -15.40
CA VAL A 17 8.46 1.30 -16.45
C VAL A 17 7.33 0.29 -16.68
N PHE A 18 6.53 0.01 -15.65
CA PHE A 18 5.38 -0.87 -15.74
C PHE A 18 4.15 -0.18 -15.18
N LYS A 19 3.05 -0.24 -15.91
CA LYS A 19 1.79 0.40 -15.53
C LYS A 19 0.62 -0.56 -15.63
N GLY A 20 -0.43 -0.23 -14.87
CA GLY A 20 -1.66 -1.00 -14.86
C GLY A 20 -1.70 -2.09 -13.79
N CYS A 21 -2.92 -2.45 -13.41
CA CYS A 21 -3.18 -3.43 -12.36
C CYS A 21 -4.62 -3.92 -12.46
N THR A 22 -4.85 -5.21 -12.22
CA THR A 22 -6.17 -5.86 -12.27
C THR A 22 -6.83 -6.02 -10.90
N ASN A 23 -6.14 -5.64 -9.80
CA ASN A 23 -6.67 -5.77 -8.43
C ASN A 23 -7.88 -4.88 -8.15
N ASN A 24 -8.15 -3.90 -9.00
CA ASN A 24 -9.36 -3.04 -9.00
C ASN A 24 -9.75 -2.49 -7.61
N CYS A 25 -8.75 -2.07 -6.82
CA CYS A 25 -8.99 -1.53 -5.49
C CYS A 25 -9.85 -0.25 -5.56
N VAL A 26 -10.85 -0.12 -4.69
CA VAL A 26 -11.79 1.02 -4.72
C VAL A 26 -11.08 2.36 -4.52
N TYR A 27 -10.01 2.42 -3.71
CA TYR A 27 -9.22 3.62 -3.47
C TYR A 27 -8.22 3.96 -4.61
N CYS A 28 -8.00 3.04 -5.56
CA CYS A 28 -7.24 3.33 -6.79
C CYS A 28 -8.08 4.04 -7.85
N LYS A 29 -9.41 3.90 -7.84
CA LYS A 29 -10.30 4.56 -8.80
C LYS A 29 -10.15 6.08 -8.80
N PRO A 30 -10.26 6.79 -7.66
CA PRO A 30 -10.08 8.24 -7.62
C PRO A 30 -8.63 8.71 -7.68
N SER A 31 -7.65 7.81 -7.67
CA SER A 31 -6.21 8.11 -7.69
C SER A 31 -5.54 7.66 -8.99
N PHE A 32 -4.95 6.47 -9.02
CA PHE A 32 -4.17 5.96 -10.14
C PHE A 32 -4.99 5.81 -11.42
N GLN A 33 -6.19 5.22 -11.33
CA GLN A 33 -7.05 5.05 -12.51
C GLN A 33 -7.54 6.38 -13.07
N ARG A 34 -7.86 7.36 -12.21
CA ARG A 34 -8.19 8.73 -12.66
C ARG A 34 -7.01 9.41 -13.36
N GLN A 35 -5.79 9.24 -12.83
CA GLN A 35 -4.59 9.80 -13.46
C GLN A 35 -4.28 9.13 -14.81
N ALA A 36 -4.56 7.84 -14.95
CA ALA A 36 -4.42 7.09 -16.19
C ALA A 36 -5.21 7.72 -17.34
N LYS A 37 -6.39 8.29 -17.07
CA LYS A 37 -7.23 8.98 -18.07
C LYS A 37 -6.55 10.20 -18.75
N ARG A 38 -5.48 10.73 -18.16
CA ARG A 38 -4.68 11.81 -18.76
C ARG A 38 -3.72 11.30 -19.85
N GLN A 39 -3.62 9.98 -20.05
CA GLN A 39 -2.69 9.35 -20.99
C GLN A 39 -3.31 9.01 -22.35
N LYS A 40 -4.58 9.38 -22.61
CA LYS A 40 -5.35 8.99 -23.80
C LYS A 40 -4.58 9.18 -25.11
N GLN A 41 -3.91 10.32 -25.27
CA GLN A 41 -3.16 10.64 -26.49
C GLN A 41 -1.74 10.04 -26.55
N ARG A 42 -1.23 9.51 -25.44
CA ARG A 42 0.16 9.05 -25.33
C ARG A 42 0.30 7.54 -25.34
N CYS A 43 -0.65 6.85 -24.73
CA CYS A 43 -0.62 5.40 -24.59
C CYS A 43 -2.02 4.90 -24.23
N GLU A 44 -2.63 4.13 -25.12
CA GLU A 44 -3.97 3.58 -24.92
C GLU A 44 -4.02 2.62 -23.70
N LYS A 45 -3.04 1.74 -23.56
CA LYS A 45 -2.95 0.83 -22.41
C LYS A 45 -2.77 1.59 -21.08
N CYS A 46 -2.02 2.70 -21.06
CA CYS A 46 -2.01 3.59 -19.91
C CYS A 46 -3.39 4.17 -19.62
N TYR A 47 -4.11 4.62 -20.67
CA TYR A 47 -5.43 5.20 -20.52
C TYR A 47 -6.47 4.22 -19.96
N THR A 48 -6.44 2.97 -20.41
CA THR A 48 -7.31 1.90 -19.93
C THR A 48 -6.87 1.30 -18.60
N PHE A 49 -5.67 1.66 -18.12
CA PHE A 49 -5.02 1.10 -16.95
C PHE A 49 -4.72 -0.40 -17.09
N GLU A 50 -4.55 -0.88 -18.32
CA GLU A 50 -4.15 -2.25 -18.62
C GLU A 50 -2.70 -2.51 -18.23
N PRO A 51 -2.36 -3.67 -17.63
CA PRO A 51 -0.98 -4.04 -17.30
C PRO A 51 -0.08 -4.10 -18.55
N HIS A 52 1.00 -3.29 -18.57
CA HIS A 52 1.97 -3.29 -19.69
C HIS A 52 3.31 -2.70 -19.32
N LEU A 53 4.35 -3.09 -20.07
CA LEU A 53 5.72 -2.61 -19.92
C LEU A 53 6.01 -1.46 -20.90
N HIS A 54 6.65 -0.41 -20.42
CA HIS A 54 7.28 0.65 -21.22
C HIS A 54 8.77 0.32 -21.36
N ALA A 55 9.10 -0.58 -22.29
CA ALA A 55 10.45 -1.16 -22.42
C ALA A 55 11.52 -0.10 -22.72
N GLU A 56 11.19 0.94 -23.47
CA GLU A 56 12.04 2.08 -23.82
C GLU A 56 12.59 2.85 -22.61
N ARG A 57 11.92 2.73 -21.47
CA ARG A 57 12.34 3.41 -20.23
C ARG A 57 13.46 2.67 -19.51
N LEU A 58 13.63 1.38 -19.81
CA LEU A 58 14.73 0.57 -19.28
C LEU A 58 16.08 0.86 -19.96
N GLU A 59 16.08 1.63 -21.05
CA GLU A 59 17.32 2.10 -21.69
C GLU A 59 17.99 3.23 -20.88
N ARG A 60 17.23 3.85 -19.96
CA ARG A 60 17.75 4.90 -19.08
C ARG A 60 18.46 4.30 -17.89
N LYS A 61 19.62 4.85 -17.56
CA LYS A 61 20.31 4.53 -16.31
C LYS A 61 19.48 5.03 -15.13
N SER A 62 19.33 4.21 -14.08
CA SER A 62 18.66 4.65 -12.86
C SER A 62 19.57 5.57 -12.03
N PRO A 63 18.97 6.52 -11.24
CA PRO A 63 19.73 7.39 -10.37
C PRO A 63 20.38 6.59 -9.24
N ALA A 64 21.52 7.03 -8.74
CA ALA A 64 22.06 6.53 -7.48
C ALA A 64 21.14 6.94 -6.33
N THR A 65 20.98 6.07 -5.35
CA THR A 65 20.24 6.34 -4.10
C THR A 65 21.19 6.42 -2.93
N LYS A 66 20.87 7.29 -1.98
CA LYS A 66 21.56 7.37 -0.68
C LYS A 66 20.96 6.35 0.29
N ASP A 67 21.56 6.23 1.48
CA ASP A 67 20.98 5.46 2.57
C ASP A 67 19.53 5.90 2.84
N ASN A 68 18.66 4.94 3.12
CA ASN A 68 17.23 5.12 3.32
C ASN A 68 16.43 5.66 2.11
N GLN A 69 17.06 5.85 0.95
CA GLN A 69 16.37 6.21 -0.28
C GLN A 69 16.16 4.98 -1.18
N PHE A 70 15.15 5.04 -2.00
CA PHE A 70 14.87 4.02 -3.01
C PHE A 70 14.18 4.61 -4.23
N VAL A 71 14.25 3.91 -5.33
CA VAL A 71 13.36 4.10 -6.49
C VAL A 71 12.15 3.19 -6.32
N PHE A 72 10.94 3.75 -6.19
CA PHE A 72 9.70 2.96 -6.16
C PHE A 72 9.41 2.43 -7.57
N PHE A 73 9.49 1.11 -7.74
CA PHE A 73 9.61 0.47 -9.05
C PHE A 73 8.82 -0.85 -9.14
N PRO A 74 7.74 -0.88 -9.91
CA PRO A 74 7.05 0.26 -10.52
C PRO A 74 6.12 0.96 -9.53
N LYS A 75 5.83 2.24 -9.75
CA LYS A 75 4.89 2.99 -8.91
C LYS A 75 3.46 3.03 -9.45
N GLY A 76 3.27 2.84 -10.75
CA GLY A 76 1.98 2.98 -11.44
C GLY A 76 1.30 1.65 -11.80
N GLY A 77 1.80 0.54 -11.28
CA GLY A 77 1.27 -0.79 -11.52
C GLY A 77 1.65 -1.76 -10.41
N ASP A 78 1.14 -2.98 -10.50
CA ASP A 78 1.52 -4.08 -9.61
C ASP A 78 2.12 -5.21 -10.45
N LEU A 79 3.35 -5.63 -10.13
CA LEU A 79 4.08 -6.64 -10.90
C LEU A 79 3.46 -8.04 -10.84
N CYS A 80 2.55 -8.32 -9.90
CA CYS A 80 1.76 -9.55 -9.93
C CYS A 80 0.91 -9.67 -11.21
N CYS A 81 0.62 -8.53 -11.86
CA CYS A 81 -0.12 -8.48 -13.12
C CYS A 81 0.79 -8.55 -14.38
N ALA A 82 2.11 -8.66 -14.19
CA ALA A 82 3.08 -8.74 -15.27
C ALA A 82 3.28 -10.20 -15.73
N SER A 83 3.70 -10.37 -17.01
CA SER A 83 4.17 -11.67 -17.46
C SER A 83 5.48 -12.05 -16.78
N TYR A 84 5.76 -13.36 -16.70
CA TYR A 84 7.02 -13.88 -16.18
C TYR A 84 8.24 -13.19 -16.83
N TRP A 85 8.24 -13.11 -18.16
CA TRP A 85 9.32 -12.47 -18.93
C TRP A 85 9.48 -10.97 -18.65
N THR A 86 8.39 -10.29 -18.35
CA THR A 86 8.44 -8.88 -17.93
C THR A 86 9.16 -8.76 -16.59
N VAL A 87 8.80 -9.57 -15.62
CA VAL A 87 9.44 -9.55 -14.28
C VAL A 87 10.93 -9.90 -14.39
N GLU A 88 11.30 -10.93 -15.18
CA GLU A 88 12.70 -11.28 -15.46
C GLU A 88 13.51 -10.10 -16.05
N LYS A 89 12.93 -9.39 -17.02
CA LYS A 89 13.53 -8.20 -17.62
C LYS A 89 13.76 -7.11 -16.58
N LEU A 90 12.82 -6.90 -15.67
CA LEU A 90 12.95 -5.93 -14.59
C LEU A 90 13.99 -6.36 -13.55
N ILE A 91 14.05 -7.63 -13.18
CA ILE A 91 15.09 -8.18 -12.30
C ILE A 91 16.49 -7.97 -12.90
N LYS A 92 16.67 -8.25 -14.19
CA LYS A 92 17.94 -7.98 -14.90
C LYS A 92 18.29 -6.49 -14.86
N TYR A 93 17.32 -5.62 -15.09
CA TYR A 93 17.54 -4.18 -15.01
C TYR A 93 17.96 -3.74 -13.61
N ILE A 94 17.28 -4.21 -12.55
CA ILE A 94 17.64 -3.91 -11.15
C ILE A 94 19.08 -4.35 -10.86
N ARG A 95 19.43 -5.56 -11.26
CA ARG A 95 20.78 -6.12 -11.06
C ARG A 95 21.88 -5.33 -11.78
N SER A 96 21.59 -4.79 -12.98
CA SER A 96 22.53 -3.96 -13.75
C SER A 96 22.69 -2.53 -13.23
N ASN A 97 21.94 -2.15 -12.19
CA ASN A 97 21.99 -0.81 -11.57
C ASN A 97 22.27 -0.90 -10.05
N PRO A 98 23.42 -1.44 -9.64
CA PRO A 98 23.72 -1.73 -8.23
C PRO A 98 23.82 -0.47 -7.35
N GLN A 99 24.02 0.73 -7.95
CA GLN A 99 24.05 2.02 -7.25
C GLN A 99 22.66 2.50 -6.80
N THR A 100 21.60 1.78 -7.20
CA THR A 100 20.21 2.16 -6.92
C THR A 100 19.57 1.11 -6.03
N THR A 101 19.01 1.49 -4.92
CA THR A 101 18.04 0.65 -4.17
C THR A 101 16.68 0.78 -4.84
N PHE A 102 16.07 -0.33 -5.20
CA PHE A 102 14.72 -0.37 -5.74
C PHE A 102 13.75 -0.93 -4.69
N MET A 103 12.53 -0.40 -4.65
CA MET A 103 11.44 -0.97 -3.86
C MET A 103 10.32 -1.38 -4.79
N SER A 104 9.92 -2.65 -4.74
CA SER A 104 8.80 -3.18 -5.52
C SER A 104 7.70 -3.68 -4.59
N GLN A 105 6.54 -3.05 -4.65
CA GLN A 105 5.41 -3.35 -3.78
C GLN A 105 4.31 -4.09 -4.54
N SER A 106 3.74 -5.11 -3.90
CA SER A 106 2.64 -5.87 -4.47
C SER A 106 1.55 -6.20 -3.46
N LYS A 107 0.34 -6.41 -3.97
CA LYS A 107 -0.80 -6.99 -3.24
C LYS A 107 -0.95 -8.51 -3.45
N ASP A 108 -0.10 -9.09 -4.28
CA ASP A 108 0.02 -10.55 -4.41
C ASP A 108 1.50 -10.95 -4.33
N PRO A 109 2.07 -11.05 -3.13
CA PRO A 109 3.48 -11.41 -2.97
C PRO A 109 3.79 -12.86 -3.37
N ALA A 110 2.79 -13.70 -3.59
CA ALA A 110 3.01 -15.09 -4.03
C ALA A 110 3.75 -15.16 -5.38
N PHE A 111 3.61 -14.14 -6.25
CA PHE A 111 4.37 -14.10 -7.49
C PHE A 111 5.88 -13.96 -7.25
N TRP A 112 6.31 -13.18 -6.24
CA TRP A 112 7.72 -13.06 -5.87
C TRP A 112 8.27 -14.38 -5.33
N HIS A 113 7.50 -15.10 -4.51
CA HIS A 113 7.88 -16.41 -4.02
C HIS A 113 8.12 -17.41 -5.18
N LYS A 114 7.28 -17.36 -6.22
CA LYS A 114 7.47 -18.18 -7.43
C LYS A 114 8.71 -17.78 -8.23
N HIS A 115 9.06 -16.50 -8.25
CA HIS A 115 10.25 -16.01 -8.97
C HIS A 115 11.55 -16.37 -8.24
N GLU A 116 11.63 -16.18 -6.92
CA GLU A 116 12.83 -16.48 -6.14
C GLU A 116 13.22 -17.95 -6.15
N GLN A 117 12.25 -18.87 -6.39
CA GLN A 117 12.55 -20.29 -6.58
C GLN A 117 13.32 -20.60 -7.89
N LYS A 118 13.33 -19.67 -8.83
CA LYS A 118 13.94 -19.85 -10.16
C LYS A 118 15.14 -18.95 -10.38
N VAL A 119 15.16 -17.79 -9.75
CA VAL A 119 16.23 -16.80 -9.89
C VAL A 119 16.52 -16.14 -8.54
N GLU A 120 17.79 -15.94 -8.27
CA GLU A 120 18.20 -15.14 -7.12
C GLU A 120 17.75 -13.68 -7.31
N LEU A 121 17.02 -13.13 -6.34
CA LEU A 121 16.61 -11.73 -6.38
C LEU A 121 17.78 -10.80 -6.04
N PRO A 122 17.90 -9.64 -6.73
CA PRO A 122 19.00 -8.71 -6.50
C PRO A 122 19.04 -8.16 -5.07
N SER A 123 20.20 -8.05 -4.46
CA SER A 123 20.38 -7.52 -3.10
C SER A 123 19.98 -6.03 -2.96
N ASN A 124 19.94 -5.29 -4.05
CA ASN A 124 19.48 -3.91 -4.12
C ASN A 124 17.96 -3.76 -4.35
N LEU A 125 17.19 -4.86 -4.22
CA LEU A 125 15.73 -4.87 -4.30
C LEU A 125 15.12 -5.01 -2.90
N ILE A 126 14.21 -4.13 -2.53
CA ILE A 126 13.33 -4.27 -1.36
C ILE A 126 11.97 -4.76 -1.85
N LEU A 127 11.50 -5.88 -1.32
CA LEU A 127 10.16 -6.37 -1.60
C LEU A 127 9.17 -5.75 -0.62
N GLY A 128 8.12 -5.13 -1.16
CA GLY A 128 7.04 -4.55 -0.39
C GLY A 128 5.75 -5.35 -0.51
N MET A 129 5.05 -5.50 0.61
CA MET A 129 3.68 -6.00 0.62
C MET A 129 2.72 -4.92 1.12
N THR A 130 1.61 -4.71 0.41
CA THR A 130 0.50 -3.93 0.95
C THR A 130 -0.36 -4.83 1.83
N LEU A 131 -0.53 -4.45 3.10
CA LEU A 131 -1.32 -5.16 4.09
C LEU A 131 -2.24 -4.17 4.81
N GLU A 132 -3.36 -3.80 4.20
CA GLU A 132 -4.27 -2.78 4.74
C GLU A 132 -4.93 -3.21 6.05
N THR A 133 -5.09 -4.51 6.24
CA THR A 133 -5.78 -5.15 7.36
C THR A 133 -5.29 -6.60 7.52
N ASN A 134 -5.59 -7.20 8.65
CA ASN A 134 -5.45 -8.64 8.91
C ASN A 134 -6.81 -9.35 9.04
N LYS A 135 -7.88 -8.72 8.54
CA LYS A 135 -9.25 -9.24 8.51
C LYS A 135 -9.73 -9.39 7.08
N ASP A 136 -10.46 -10.46 6.82
CA ASP A 136 -11.11 -10.70 5.53
C ASP A 136 -12.51 -10.06 5.49
N ASP A 137 -13.03 -9.69 6.68
CA ASP A 137 -14.32 -9.05 6.86
C ASP A 137 -14.30 -8.07 8.05
N PHE A 138 -15.20 -7.12 8.04
CA PHE A 138 -15.35 -6.15 9.14
C PHE A 138 -16.77 -5.62 9.27
N TYR A 139 -17.17 -5.35 10.51
CA TYR A 139 -18.34 -4.56 10.84
C TYR A 139 -17.96 -3.08 10.92
N CYS A 140 -18.68 -2.25 10.16
CA CYS A 140 -18.58 -0.79 10.28
C CYS A 140 -19.94 -0.24 10.68
N ARG A 141 -19.96 0.62 11.70
CA ARG A 141 -21.09 1.53 11.89
C ARG A 141 -20.90 2.65 10.87
N ASP A 142 -21.93 2.90 10.05
CA ASP A 142 -21.95 4.12 9.29
C ASP A 142 -22.15 5.28 10.26
N GLY A 143 -21.23 6.24 10.24
CA GLY A 143 -21.23 7.37 11.18
C GLY A 143 -22.42 8.35 11.08
N THR A 144 -23.54 7.91 10.48
CA THR A 144 -24.68 8.79 10.18
C THR A 144 -25.88 8.64 11.10
N SER A 145 -25.78 7.82 12.16
CA SER A 145 -26.99 7.57 12.94
C SER A 145 -26.80 7.47 14.45
N ASN A 146 -27.79 7.99 15.12
CA ASN A 146 -28.06 7.84 16.55
C ASN A 146 -27.84 6.40 17.02
N LEU A 147 -27.30 6.23 18.22
CA LEU A 147 -26.85 5.02 18.91
C LEU A 147 -27.75 3.76 18.81
N TYR A 148 -28.95 3.86 18.22
CA TYR A 148 -30.01 2.82 18.30
C TYR A 148 -30.66 2.41 16.97
N SER A 149 -30.29 2.96 15.80
CA SER A 149 -31.17 2.83 14.62
C SER A 149 -30.51 2.51 13.27
N THR A 150 -29.22 2.16 13.16
CA THR A 150 -28.66 1.79 11.85
C THR A 150 -28.09 0.38 11.82
N PRO A 151 -28.39 -0.37 10.75
CA PRO A 151 -27.75 -1.66 10.51
C PRO A 151 -26.25 -1.44 10.33
N SER A 152 -25.44 -2.13 11.13
CA SER A 152 -24.01 -2.27 10.90
C SER A 152 -23.80 -2.86 9.52
N LYS A 153 -23.09 -2.13 8.64
CA LYS A 153 -22.78 -2.62 7.31
C LYS A 153 -21.64 -3.61 7.39
N TYR A 154 -21.88 -4.82 6.90
CA TYR A 154 -20.89 -5.85 6.81
C TYR A 154 -20.07 -5.67 5.52
N TYR A 155 -18.74 -5.56 5.65
CA TYR A 155 -17.84 -5.43 4.53
C TYR A 155 -16.95 -6.66 4.42
N PHE A 156 -16.91 -7.27 3.24
CA PHE A 156 -15.86 -8.21 2.89
C PHE A 156 -14.70 -7.48 2.21
N TYR A 157 -13.47 -7.94 2.46
CA TYR A 157 -12.29 -7.39 1.79
C TYR A 157 -12.42 -7.43 0.26
N SER A 158 -13.08 -8.45 -0.28
CA SER A 158 -13.34 -8.60 -1.72
C SER A 158 -14.16 -7.45 -2.34
N TYR A 159 -14.91 -6.69 -1.56
CA TYR A 159 -15.58 -5.46 -2.03
C TYR A 159 -14.61 -4.29 -2.17
N ILE A 160 -13.49 -4.34 -1.46
CA ILE A 160 -12.46 -3.29 -1.47
C ILE A 160 -11.42 -3.54 -2.56
N SER A 161 -11.04 -4.82 -2.77
CA SER A 161 -9.99 -5.20 -3.71
C SER A 161 -10.20 -6.61 -4.24
N LYS A 162 -9.80 -6.86 -5.50
CA LYS A 162 -9.71 -8.20 -6.10
C LYS A 162 -8.37 -8.88 -5.81
N ALA A 163 -7.47 -8.25 -5.06
CA ALA A 163 -6.22 -8.88 -4.62
C ALA A 163 -6.51 -10.10 -3.72
N PRO A 164 -5.56 -11.02 -3.55
CA PRO A 164 -5.67 -12.11 -2.58
C PRO A 164 -6.05 -11.60 -1.19
N SER A 165 -6.66 -12.46 -0.38
CA SER A 165 -7.04 -12.08 0.98
C SER A 165 -5.85 -11.58 1.80
N PRO A 166 -6.06 -10.75 2.82
CA PRO A 166 -4.97 -10.30 3.69
C PRO A 166 -4.18 -11.47 4.28
N ARG A 167 -4.85 -12.55 4.64
CA ARG A 167 -4.23 -13.77 5.17
C ARG A 167 -3.34 -14.45 4.13
N ASP A 168 -3.84 -14.64 2.91
CA ASP A 168 -3.07 -15.29 1.83
C ASP A 168 -1.81 -14.47 1.49
N ARG A 169 -1.93 -13.14 1.48
CA ARG A 169 -0.78 -12.25 1.25
C ARG A 169 0.27 -12.39 2.35
N TYR A 170 -0.15 -12.37 3.61
CA TYR A 170 0.74 -12.58 4.75
C TYR A 170 1.45 -13.93 4.65
N ASP A 171 0.70 -15.02 4.44
CA ASP A 171 1.25 -16.37 4.39
C ASP A 171 2.23 -16.55 3.22
N ALA A 172 1.95 -15.93 2.06
CA ALA A 172 2.86 -15.92 0.92
C ALA A 172 4.13 -15.09 1.20
N PHE A 173 3.97 -13.88 1.74
CA PHE A 173 5.09 -12.97 1.96
C PHE A 173 6.06 -13.47 3.03
N ARG A 174 5.53 -14.13 4.07
CA ARG A 174 6.34 -14.75 5.11
C ARG A 174 7.25 -15.86 4.56
N LYS A 175 6.81 -16.59 3.53
CA LYS A 175 7.58 -17.69 2.90
C LYS A 175 8.73 -17.23 2.00
N ILE A 176 8.75 -15.97 1.59
CA ILE A 176 9.79 -15.41 0.74
C ILE A 176 11.13 -15.39 1.49
N TRP A 177 12.17 -15.91 0.88
CA TRP A 177 13.53 -16.01 1.46
C TRP A 177 14.30 -14.70 1.37
N HIS A 178 13.98 -13.88 0.36
CA HIS A 178 14.63 -12.58 0.20
C HIS A 178 14.52 -11.76 1.49
N THR A 179 15.66 -11.25 1.98
CA THR A 179 15.76 -10.66 3.32
C THR A 179 15.27 -9.22 3.38
N ARG A 180 15.40 -8.46 2.29
CA ARG A 180 15.00 -7.05 2.24
C ARG A 180 13.51 -6.92 2.00
N LYS A 181 12.75 -6.66 3.04
CA LYS A 181 11.28 -6.61 3.01
C LYS A 181 10.76 -5.31 3.62
N CYS A 182 9.62 -4.82 3.15
CA CYS A 182 8.86 -3.77 3.82
C CYS A 182 7.36 -4.10 3.80
N VAL A 183 6.62 -3.50 4.72
CA VAL A 183 5.16 -3.61 4.78
C VAL A 183 4.54 -2.23 4.66
N THR A 184 3.48 -2.09 3.87
CA THR A 184 2.73 -0.85 3.75
C THR A 184 1.30 -1.08 4.22
N ILE A 185 0.93 -0.45 5.31
CA ILE A 185 -0.42 -0.43 5.87
C ILE A 185 -1.10 0.86 5.38
N GLU A 186 -1.41 0.90 4.06
CA GLU A 186 -2.01 2.07 3.42
C GLU A 186 -2.87 1.68 2.21
N PRO A 187 -4.16 2.09 2.22
CA PRO A 187 -4.85 2.71 3.34
C PRO A 187 -5.05 1.76 4.50
N ILE A 188 -4.84 2.24 5.74
CA ILE A 188 -5.12 1.42 6.91
C ILE A 188 -6.63 1.17 7.04
N LEU A 189 -7.01 -0.10 7.21
CA LEU A 189 -8.38 -0.54 7.47
C LEU A 189 -8.48 -1.12 8.88
N LYS A 190 -9.70 -1.33 9.37
CA LYS A 190 -9.91 -1.98 10.67
C LYS A 190 -9.14 -3.28 10.77
N PHE A 191 -8.52 -3.51 11.91
CA PHE A 191 -7.63 -4.64 12.16
C PHE A 191 -7.83 -5.19 13.57
N ASP A 192 -7.27 -6.36 13.80
CA ASP A 192 -7.01 -6.93 15.12
C ASP A 192 -5.56 -6.59 15.48
N ILE A 193 -5.35 -5.90 16.59
CA ILE A 193 -4.05 -5.31 16.91
C ILE A 193 -2.98 -6.39 17.23
N ASP A 194 -3.32 -7.38 18.05
CA ASP A 194 -2.37 -8.41 18.47
C ASP A 194 -1.91 -9.24 17.27
N ARG A 195 -2.85 -9.61 16.42
CA ARG A 195 -2.54 -10.35 15.19
C ARG A 195 -1.75 -9.49 14.19
N MET A 196 -2.05 -8.18 14.07
CA MET A 196 -1.35 -7.30 13.14
C MET A 196 0.11 -7.14 13.55
N VAL A 197 0.37 -6.88 14.83
CA VAL A 197 1.73 -6.79 15.38
C VAL A 197 2.47 -8.11 15.15
N THR A 198 1.87 -9.25 15.55
CA THR A 198 2.46 -10.58 15.36
C THR A 198 2.81 -10.86 13.90
N TRP A 199 1.93 -10.51 12.95
CA TRP A 199 2.20 -10.74 11.53
C TRP A 199 3.38 -9.91 11.03
N ILE A 200 3.46 -8.65 11.44
CA ILE A 200 4.55 -7.76 11.03
C ILE A 200 5.88 -8.20 11.63
N GLU A 201 5.91 -8.57 12.91
CA GLU A 201 7.11 -9.09 13.56
C GLU A 201 7.64 -10.38 12.90
N LEU A 202 6.73 -11.29 12.53
CA LEU A 202 7.11 -12.54 11.84
C LEU A 202 7.60 -12.31 10.40
N ILE A 203 7.19 -11.24 9.73
CA ILE A 203 7.70 -10.82 8.41
C ILE A 203 9.11 -10.25 8.54
N LYS A 204 9.45 -9.60 9.66
CA LYS A 204 10.73 -8.92 9.93
C LYS A 204 11.07 -7.89 8.85
N PRO A 205 10.21 -6.88 8.59
CA PRO A 205 10.48 -5.88 7.56
C PRO A 205 11.57 -4.91 8.00
N GLU A 206 12.33 -4.33 7.03
CA GLU A 206 13.27 -3.22 7.28
C GLU A 206 12.53 -1.98 7.79
N PHE A 207 11.31 -1.74 7.28
CA PHE A 207 10.45 -0.63 7.69
C PHE A 207 8.97 -0.92 7.41
N VAL A 208 8.10 -0.16 8.08
CA VAL A 208 6.64 -0.24 7.92
C VAL A 208 6.08 1.16 7.63
N TYR A 209 5.35 1.31 6.53
CA TYR A 209 4.56 2.53 6.29
C TYR A 209 3.15 2.38 6.85
N VAL A 210 2.65 3.43 7.51
CA VAL A 210 1.28 3.48 8.04
C VAL A 210 0.59 4.77 7.57
N GLY A 211 -0.63 4.65 7.03
CA GLY A 211 -1.39 5.83 6.61
C GLY A 211 -2.85 5.55 6.27
N TYR A 212 -3.68 6.56 6.46
CA TYR A 212 -5.09 6.56 6.09
C TYR A 212 -5.31 6.84 4.60
N ASP A 213 -6.49 6.49 4.10
CA ASP A 213 -6.93 6.89 2.76
C ASP A 213 -6.96 8.42 2.62
N THR A 214 -6.38 8.91 1.52
CA THR A 214 -6.34 10.35 1.18
C THR A 214 -7.40 10.75 0.15
N LYS A 215 -8.26 9.81 -0.28
CA LYS A 215 -9.24 10.01 -1.35
C LYS A 215 -10.68 10.00 -0.86
N ASN A 216 -10.88 9.93 0.45
CA ASN A 216 -12.19 9.93 1.09
C ASN A 216 -13.12 8.83 0.56
N CYS A 217 -12.57 7.63 0.38
CA CYS A 217 -13.29 6.48 -0.16
C CYS A 217 -14.28 5.86 0.84
N LYS A 218 -14.43 6.45 2.04
CA LYS A 218 -15.31 5.97 3.11
C LYS A 218 -15.06 4.51 3.47
N LEU A 219 -13.78 4.15 3.54
CA LEU A 219 -13.34 2.81 3.89
C LEU A 219 -13.62 2.48 5.36
N PRO A 220 -13.65 1.20 5.74
CA PRO A 220 -13.75 0.77 7.14
C PRO A 220 -12.43 1.06 7.89
N GLU A 221 -12.19 2.33 8.21
CA GLU A 221 -10.98 2.80 8.89
C GLU A 221 -11.01 2.47 10.40
N PRO A 222 -9.85 2.21 11.03
CA PRO A 222 -9.72 2.22 12.48
C PRO A 222 -9.86 3.65 13.01
N THR A 223 -10.11 3.80 14.32
CA THR A 223 -10.01 5.12 14.98
C THR A 223 -8.56 5.59 15.01
N LEU A 224 -8.37 6.91 15.19
CA LEU A 224 -7.01 7.46 15.38
C LEU A 224 -6.31 6.81 16.58
N THR A 225 -7.03 6.57 17.68
CA THR A 225 -6.48 5.93 18.89
C THR A 225 -6.01 4.50 18.59
N GLU A 226 -6.80 3.69 17.88
CA GLU A 226 -6.40 2.34 17.48
C GLU A 226 -5.15 2.36 16.58
N THR A 227 -5.09 3.31 15.66
CA THR A 227 -3.93 3.47 14.77
C THR A 227 -2.68 3.90 15.53
N GLN A 228 -2.80 4.83 16.47
CA GLN A 228 -1.69 5.27 17.32
C GLN A 228 -1.18 4.14 18.22
N ALA A 229 -2.08 3.31 18.76
CA ALA A 229 -1.70 2.13 19.52
C ALA A 229 -0.88 1.15 18.67
N LEU A 230 -1.32 0.83 17.45
CA LEU A 230 -0.55 -0.02 16.53
C LEU A 230 0.84 0.57 16.26
N ILE A 231 0.92 1.88 15.95
CA ILE A 231 2.19 2.57 15.71
C ILE A 231 3.11 2.47 16.93
N GLY A 232 2.55 2.63 18.16
CA GLY A 232 3.28 2.49 19.41
C GLY A 232 3.88 1.08 19.55
N TYR A 233 3.06 0.04 19.48
CA TYR A 233 3.52 -1.34 19.59
C TYR A 233 4.60 -1.72 18.59
N LEU A 234 4.45 -1.29 17.31
CA LEU A 234 5.46 -1.57 16.29
C LEU A 234 6.80 -0.86 16.59
N LYS A 235 6.76 0.38 17.09
CA LYS A 235 7.97 1.14 17.48
C LYS A 235 8.64 0.54 18.73
N ASP A 236 7.84 0.17 19.72
CA ASP A 236 8.33 -0.46 20.95
C ASP A 236 8.99 -1.82 20.64
N GLY A 237 8.51 -2.53 19.60
CA GLY A 237 9.14 -3.71 19.03
C GLY A 237 10.42 -3.41 18.19
N GLY A 238 10.89 -2.17 18.14
CA GLY A 238 12.13 -1.78 17.45
C GLY A 238 12.00 -1.60 15.93
N LEU A 239 10.79 -1.56 15.38
CA LEU A 239 10.58 -1.40 13.94
C LEU A 239 10.69 0.07 13.50
N ASP A 240 11.28 0.32 12.31
CA ASP A 240 11.25 1.62 11.63
C ASP A 240 9.85 1.88 11.08
N VAL A 241 9.02 2.62 11.83
CA VAL A 241 7.64 2.97 11.44
C VAL A 241 7.61 4.36 10.81
N ARG A 242 7.34 4.39 9.53
CA ARG A 242 7.27 5.60 8.69
C ARG A 242 5.82 6.04 8.52
N LEU A 243 5.53 7.24 8.97
CA LEU A 243 4.17 7.77 8.96
C LEU A 243 3.89 8.47 7.64
N LYS A 244 2.70 8.20 7.09
CA LYS A 244 2.13 8.94 5.97
C LYS A 244 1.01 9.86 6.49
N THR A 245 -0.16 9.85 5.86
CA THR A 245 -1.29 10.63 6.36
C THR A 245 -1.87 9.98 7.61
N ILE A 246 -1.63 10.57 8.77
CA ILE A 246 -2.23 10.17 10.05
C ILE A 246 -3.26 11.22 10.44
N ARG A 247 -4.52 10.81 10.62
CA ARG A 247 -5.66 11.66 10.92
C ARG A 247 -6.75 10.90 11.66
N LYS A 248 -7.76 11.59 12.17
CA LYS A 248 -9.02 10.95 12.61
C LYS A 248 -9.65 10.18 11.45
N ALA A 249 -10.27 9.05 11.73
CA ALA A 249 -11.09 8.35 10.75
C ALA A 249 -12.21 9.27 10.26
N TRP A 250 -12.65 9.05 9.02
CA TRP A 250 -13.64 9.95 8.39
C TRP A 250 -14.94 10.09 9.18
N TYR A 251 -15.29 9.09 9.99
CA TYR A 251 -16.50 9.09 10.82
C TYR A 251 -16.30 9.70 12.22
N GLU A 252 -15.05 9.91 12.69
CA GLU A 252 -14.77 10.50 14.00
C GLU A 252 -15.01 12.00 14.02
N SER A 253 -14.99 12.67 12.88
CA SER A 253 -15.20 14.12 12.78
C SER A 253 -16.65 14.54 13.11
N GLY A 254 -17.61 13.61 12.97
CA GLY A 254 -19.03 13.86 13.31
C GLY A 254 -19.38 13.64 14.78
N LEU A 255 -18.47 13.06 15.58
CA LEU A 255 -18.73 12.77 16.99
C LEU A 255 -18.41 13.95 17.92
N GLN A 256 -17.60 14.91 17.48
CA GLN A 256 -17.23 16.09 18.31
C GLN A 256 -18.33 17.12 18.45
N ASP A 257 -19.29 17.20 17.52
CA ASP A 257 -20.37 18.18 17.58
C ASP A 257 -21.48 17.80 18.59
N CYS A 258 -21.59 16.52 18.95
CA CYS A 258 -22.58 16.06 19.95
C CYS A 258 -22.18 16.27 21.43
N GLU A 259 -20.88 16.38 21.73
CA GLU A 259 -20.43 16.60 23.12
C GLU A 259 -20.37 18.10 23.48
N SER A 260 -20.14 18.98 22.50
CA SER A 260 -20.13 20.43 22.73
C SER A 260 -21.52 21.05 22.94
N GLU A 261 -22.58 20.42 22.45
CA GLU A 261 -23.96 20.89 22.66
C GLU A 261 -24.54 20.48 24.02
N LYS A 262 -24.04 19.39 24.63
CA LYS A 262 -24.53 18.97 25.97
C LYS A 262 -24.09 19.89 27.12
N HIS A 263 -23.11 20.75 26.92
CA HIS A 263 -22.69 21.72 27.93
C HIS A 263 -23.31 23.12 27.78
N LYS A 264 -24.08 23.38 26.72
CA LYS A 264 -24.76 24.69 26.53
C LYS A 264 -26.22 24.76 26.98
N VAL A 265 -26.75 23.67 27.53
CA VAL A 265 -28.18 23.64 27.98
C VAL A 265 -28.32 23.67 29.52
N LYS A 266 -27.28 24.05 30.26
CA LYS A 266 -27.36 24.31 31.69
C LYS A 266 -26.55 25.59 32.03
N ALA A 267 -27.11 26.73 31.73
CA ALA A 267 -26.83 28.00 32.37
C ALA A 267 -28.11 28.87 32.32
#